data_4366de22ec1f6cae2f7ba51036ee82bb
#
_entry.id   4366de22ec1f6cae2f7ba51036ee82bb
#
_cell.length_a   1.000
_cell.length_b   1.000
_cell.length_c   1.000
_cell.angle_alpha   90.00
_cell.angle_beta   90.00
_cell.angle_gamma   90.00
#
_symmetry.space_group_name_H-M   'P 1'
#
loop_
_entity.id
_entity.type
_entity.pdbx_description
1 polymer ?
#
loop_
_entity_poly.entity_id
_entity_poly.type
_entity_poly.pdbx_seq_one_letter_code
_entity_poly.pdbx_strand_id
1 'polypeptide(L)'
;MTDPAHALLELAHAELRLAGEGRVDELAELHDRRDGLIAALPAVPQPHQAQLLRQALALHEEVADVLKRTRDAVAAELQRLDQGRATLRAYAPAGVPNGRTFDSAG
;
A
#
# COMPACT_ATOMS: atom_id res chain seq x y z
N MET A 1 9.90 -2.25 30.09
CA MET A 1 9.00 -2.94 29.15
C MET A 1 8.12 -1.93 28.46
N THR A 2 8.00 -2.04 27.15
CA THR A 2 7.20 -1.10 26.37
C THR A 2 5.73 -1.46 26.50
N ASP A 3 4.89 -0.45 26.76
CA ASP A 3 3.45 -0.64 26.76
C ASP A 3 3.01 -1.05 25.35
N PRO A 4 2.24 -2.13 25.18
CA PRO A 4 1.77 -2.55 23.86
C PRO A 4 1.02 -1.45 23.11
N ALA A 5 0.23 -0.63 23.81
CA ALA A 5 -0.48 0.47 23.17
C ALA A 5 0.47 1.53 22.61
N HIS A 6 1.51 1.85 23.36
CA HIS A 6 2.52 2.79 22.89
C HIS A 6 3.29 2.23 21.70
N ALA A 7 3.66 0.94 21.78
CA ALA A 7 4.35 0.28 20.69
C ALA A 7 3.48 0.23 19.43
N LEU A 8 2.17 0.04 19.58
CA LEU A 8 1.24 0.08 18.44
C LEU A 8 1.20 1.46 17.79
N LEU A 9 1.25 2.53 18.58
CA LEU A 9 1.28 3.87 18.04
C LEU A 9 2.58 4.13 17.25
N GLU A 10 3.71 3.73 17.82
CA GLU A 10 4.99 3.84 17.11
C GLU A 10 4.98 3.04 15.82
N LEU A 11 4.42 1.85 15.87
CA LEU A 11 4.31 1.00 14.69
C LEU A 11 3.43 1.64 13.62
N ALA A 12 2.33 2.27 14.03
CA ALA A 12 1.43 2.94 13.10
C ALA A 12 2.13 4.10 12.38
N HIS A 13 2.96 4.86 13.09
CA HIS A 13 3.78 5.91 12.47
C HIS A 13 4.75 5.31 11.43
N ALA A 14 5.38 4.18 11.77
CA ALA A 14 6.29 3.51 10.84
C ALA A 14 5.54 3.00 9.61
N GLU A 15 4.35 2.44 9.81
CA GLU A 15 3.53 1.97 8.70
C GLU A 15 3.14 3.12 7.77
N LEU A 16 2.77 4.26 8.32
CA LEU A 16 2.41 5.41 7.49
C LEU A 16 3.60 5.91 6.67
N ARG A 17 4.77 5.94 7.27
CA ARG A 17 5.98 6.33 6.55
C ARG A 17 6.29 5.36 5.41
N LEU A 18 6.23 4.06 5.68
CA LEU A 18 6.51 3.05 4.66
C LEU A 18 5.48 3.10 3.54
N ALA A 19 4.22 3.30 3.88
CA ALA A 19 3.16 3.42 2.87
C ALA A 19 3.41 4.63 1.96
N GLY A 20 3.81 5.75 2.55
CA GLY A 20 4.13 6.96 1.79
C GLY A 20 5.33 6.79 0.87
N GLU A 21 6.26 5.91 1.24
CA GLU A 21 7.45 5.60 0.44
C GLU A 21 7.22 4.46 -0.56
N GLY A 22 6.05 3.85 -0.54
CA GLY A 22 5.74 2.73 -1.43
C GLY A 22 6.42 1.42 -1.06
N ARG A 23 6.92 1.29 0.17
CA ARG A 23 7.67 0.12 0.64
C ARG A 23 6.71 -0.95 1.18
N VAL A 24 5.94 -1.52 0.29
CA VAL A 24 4.84 -2.41 0.64
C VAL A 24 5.31 -3.71 1.29
N ASP A 25 6.44 -4.24 0.86
CA ASP A 25 6.96 -5.49 1.42
C ASP A 25 7.30 -5.34 2.91
N GLU A 26 7.84 -4.20 3.28
CA GLU A 26 8.17 -3.94 4.68
C GLU A 26 6.92 -3.71 5.52
N LEU A 27 5.85 -3.21 4.92
CA LEU A 27 4.58 -3.11 5.60
C LEU A 27 4.06 -4.47 6.04
N ALA A 28 4.19 -5.48 5.18
CA ALA A 28 3.74 -6.83 5.49
C ALA A 28 4.45 -7.38 6.74
N GLU A 29 5.72 -7.11 6.88
CA GLU A 29 6.47 -7.52 8.06
C GLU A 29 5.95 -6.87 9.33
N LEU A 30 5.54 -5.61 9.24
CA LEU A 30 5.00 -4.89 10.40
C LEU A 30 3.63 -5.41 10.82
N HIS A 31 2.88 -6.00 9.90
CA HIS A 31 1.57 -6.54 10.23
C HIS A 31 1.65 -7.68 11.25
N ASP A 32 2.63 -8.56 11.12
CA ASP A 32 2.81 -9.65 12.08
C ASP A 32 3.14 -9.10 13.47
N ARG A 33 3.99 -8.08 13.52
CA ARG A 33 4.32 -7.44 14.77
C ARG A 33 3.10 -6.78 15.40
N ARG A 34 2.26 -6.15 14.59
CA ARG A 34 1.03 -5.53 15.05
C ARG A 34 0.10 -6.54 15.69
N ASP A 35 -0.07 -7.68 15.05
CA ASP A 35 -0.92 -8.74 15.58
C ASP A 35 -0.45 -9.21 16.95
N GLY A 36 0.85 -9.36 17.12
CA GLY A 36 1.43 -9.74 18.40
C GLY A 36 1.19 -8.69 19.49
N LEU A 37 1.30 -7.41 19.12
CA LEU A 37 1.06 -6.32 20.07
C LEU A 37 -0.42 -6.23 20.47
N ILE A 38 -1.31 -6.43 19.52
CA ILE A 38 -2.76 -6.45 19.80
C ILE A 38 -3.08 -7.60 20.77
N ALA A 39 -2.49 -8.76 20.54
CA ALA A 39 -2.71 -9.92 21.43
C ALA A 39 -2.17 -9.65 22.84
N ALA A 40 -1.20 -8.79 22.99
CA ALA A 40 -0.62 -8.44 24.29
C ALA A 40 -1.42 -7.37 25.04
N LEU A 41 -2.42 -6.75 24.41
CA LEU A 41 -3.23 -5.72 25.05
C LEU A 41 -4.14 -6.34 26.12
N PRO A 42 -4.41 -5.60 27.22
CA PRO A 42 -5.38 -6.06 28.19
C PRO A 42 -6.79 -6.07 27.61
N ALA A 43 -7.66 -6.92 28.17
CA ALA A 43 -9.05 -7.02 27.71
C ALA A 43 -9.77 -5.67 27.83
N VAL A 44 -9.46 -4.92 28.89
CA VAL A 44 -10.00 -3.57 29.10
C VAL A 44 -8.81 -2.62 29.20
N PRO A 45 -8.53 -1.85 28.17
CA PRO A 45 -7.42 -0.90 28.19
C PRO A 45 -7.65 0.21 29.23
N GLN A 46 -6.57 0.65 29.84
CA GLN A 46 -6.63 1.82 30.72
C GLN A 46 -6.84 3.09 29.88
N PRO A 47 -7.32 4.19 30.50
CA PRO A 47 -7.63 5.40 29.74
C PRO A 47 -6.50 5.93 28.88
N HIS A 48 -5.25 5.91 29.36
CA HIS A 48 -4.12 6.37 28.58
C HIS A 48 -3.84 5.42 27.40
N GLN A 49 -4.03 4.12 27.60
CA GLN A 49 -3.89 3.14 26.52
C GLN A 49 -4.99 3.33 25.47
N ALA A 50 -6.23 3.56 25.91
CA ALA A 50 -7.33 3.79 25.01
C ALA A 50 -7.06 4.99 24.10
N GLN A 51 -6.46 6.07 24.63
CA GLN A 51 -6.13 7.24 23.84
C GLN A 51 -5.05 6.93 22.82
N LEU A 52 -4.00 6.22 23.23
CA LEU A 52 -2.93 5.80 22.30
C LEU A 52 -3.49 4.92 21.20
N LEU A 53 -4.41 4.03 21.54
CA LEU A 53 -5.03 3.14 20.56
C LEU A 53 -5.90 3.90 19.58
N ARG A 54 -6.61 4.93 20.02
CA ARG A 54 -7.37 5.79 19.10
C ARG A 54 -6.45 6.52 18.11
N GLN A 55 -5.31 7.00 18.59
CA GLN A 55 -4.32 7.63 17.72
C GLN A 55 -3.75 6.64 16.72
N ALA A 56 -3.44 5.44 17.19
CA ALA A 56 -2.94 4.37 16.30
C ALA A 56 -3.97 4.00 15.25
N LEU A 57 -5.24 3.93 15.62
CA LEU A 57 -6.32 3.63 14.68
C LEU A 57 -6.45 4.72 13.63
N ALA A 58 -6.37 5.99 14.03
CA ALA A 58 -6.44 7.10 13.08
C ALA A 58 -5.29 7.03 12.07
N LEU A 59 -4.08 6.71 12.52
CA LEU A 59 -2.94 6.54 11.63
C LEU A 59 -3.12 5.34 10.71
N HIS A 60 -3.69 4.26 11.23
CA HIS A 60 -3.97 3.08 10.41
C HIS A 60 -4.95 3.39 9.29
N GLU A 61 -5.96 4.21 9.57
CA GLU A 61 -6.89 4.67 8.53
C GLU A 61 -6.18 5.52 7.49
N GLU A 62 -5.23 6.36 7.89
CA GLU A 62 -4.42 7.14 6.95
C GLU A 62 -3.56 6.22 6.07
N VAL A 63 -3.00 5.16 6.65
CA VAL A 63 -2.23 4.17 5.87
C VAL A 63 -3.13 3.56 4.80
N ALA A 64 -4.35 3.18 5.17
CA ALA A 64 -5.30 2.60 4.22
C ALA A 64 -5.61 3.59 3.09
N ASP A 65 -5.78 4.87 3.41
CA ASP A 65 -6.03 5.90 2.41
C ASP A 65 -4.85 6.09 1.46
N VAL A 66 -3.63 6.09 2.00
CA VAL A 66 -2.42 6.21 1.18
C VAL A 66 -2.31 5.03 0.22
N LEU A 67 -2.52 3.82 0.73
CA LEU A 67 -2.44 2.61 -0.09
C LEU A 67 -3.51 2.61 -1.17
N LYS A 68 -4.72 3.07 -0.83
CA LYS A 68 -5.79 3.16 -1.82
C LYS A 68 -5.45 4.14 -2.93
N ARG A 69 -4.93 5.32 -2.58
CA ARG A 69 -4.54 6.31 -3.58
C ARG A 69 -3.41 5.79 -4.47
N THR A 70 -2.46 5.07 -3.89
CA THR A 70 -1.37 4.47 -4.66
C THR A 70 -1.93 3.42 -5.63
N ARG A 71 -2.84 2.57 -5.17
CA ARG A 71 -3.48 1.58 -6.01
C ARG A 71 -4.24 2.24 -7.16
N ASP A 72 -5.00 3.29 -6.85
CA ASP A 72 -5.79 3.99 -7.86
C ASP A 72 -4.89 4.67 -8.89
N ALA A 73 -3.77 5.24 -8.45
CA ALA A 73 -2.80 5.86 -9.34
C ALA A 73 -2.16 4.83 -10.27
N VAL A 74 -1.81 3.66 -9.75
CA VAL A 74 -1.25 2.57 -10.57
C VAL A 74 -2.28 2.08 -11.57
N ALA A 75 -3.53 1.91 -11.14
CA ALA A 75 -4.60 1.49 -12.04
C ALA A 75 -4.81 2.49 -13.17
N ALA A 76 -4.79 3.79 -12.85
CA ALA A 76 -4.93 4.84 -13.86
C ALA A 76 -3.76 4.83 -14.83
N GLU A 77 -2.55 4.61 -14.34
CA GLU A 77 -1.36 4.53 -15.19
C GLU A 77 -1.43 3.34 -16.13
N LEU A 78 -1.85 2.17 -15.62
CA LEU A 78 -2.01 0.97 -16.45
C LEU A 78 -3.05 1.21 -17.54
N GLN A 79 -4.16 1.87 -17.20
CA GLN A 79 -5.19 2.19 -18.17
C GLN A 79 -4.65 3.12 -19.25
N ARG A 80 -3.87 4.11 -18.86
CA ARG A 80 -3.24 5.05 -19.78
C ARG A 80 -2.28 4.34 -20.73
N LEU A 81 -1.50 3.40 -20.21
CA LEU A 81 -0.60 2.59 -21.01
C LEU A 81 -1.36 1.72 -22.01
N ASP A 82 -2.47 1.14 -21.57
CA ASP A 82 -3.31 0.32 -22.46
C ASP A 82 -3.91 1.17 -23.57
N GLN A 83 -4.35 2.38 -23.26
CA GLN A 83 -4.85 3.32 -24.28
C GLN A 83 -3.75 3.71 -25.25
N GLY A 84 -2.55 3.94 -24.74
CA GLY A 84 -1.39 4.23 -25.59
C GLY A 84 -1.10 3.10 -26.55
N ARG A 85 -1.16 1.85 -26.08
CA ARG A 85 -0.99 0.69 -26.94
C ARG A 85 -2.07 0.60 -28.00
N ALA A 86 -3.31 0.83 -27.63
CA ALA A 86 -4.41 0.82 -28.58
C ALA A 86 -4.22 1.88 -29.66
N THR A 87 -3.77 3.08 -29.27
CA THR A 87 -3.48 4.16 -30.18
C THR A 87 -2.36 3.78 -31.14
N LEU A 88 -1.29 3.18 -30.63
CA LEU A 88 -0.19 2.73 -31.47
C LEU A 88 -0.62 1.68 -32.46
N ARG A 89 -1.47 0.75 -32.05
CA ARG A 89 -2.01 -0.26 -32.96
C ARG A 89 -2.85 0.37 -34.06
N ALA A 90 -3.62 1.39 -33.71
CA ALA A 90 -4.43 2.10 -34.69
C ALA A 90 -3.57 2.83 -35.71
N TYR A 91 -2.42 3.34 -35.29
CA TYR A 91 -1.47 4.00 -36.17
C TYR A 91 -0.49 3.05 -36.83
N ALA A 92 -0.46 1.78 -36.41
CA ALA A 92 0.37 0.76 -37.02
C ALA A 92 -0.43 0.09 -38.11
N PRO A 93 -0.50 0.65 -39.30
CA PRO A 93 -1.35 0.09 -40.35
C PRO A 93 -0.83 -1.27 -40.75
N ALA A 94 -1.65 -1.97 -41.50
CA ALA A 94 -1.31 -3.28 -42.00
C ALA A 94 0.00 -3.31 -42.76
N GLY A 95 0.49 -2.15 -43.16
CA GLY A 95 1.74 -2.04 -43.84
C GLY A 95 2.99 -2.18 -42.97
N VAL A 96 2.83 -2.38 -41.68
CA VAL A 96 3.96 -2.55 -40.77
C VAL A 96 4.12 -4.00 -40.40
N PRO A 97 4.62 -4.81 -41.28
CA PRO A 97 4.73 -6.26 -41.03
C PRO A 97 5.81 -6.58 -40.01
N ASN A 98 6.74 -5.72 -39.86
CA ASN A 98 7.86 -5.94 -38.94
C ASN A 98 7.46 -5.94 -37.49
N GLY A 99 6.35 -5.34 -37.19
CA GLY A 99 5.83 -5.39 -35.85
C GLY A 99 5.66 -6.80 -35.37
N ARG A 100 5.43 -7.70 -36.27
CA ARG A 100 5.27 -9.10 -35.95
C ARG A 100 6.49 -9.70 -35.31
N THR A 101 7.63 -9.29 -35.75
CA THR A 101 8.87 -9.87 -35.28
C THR A 101 9.07 -9.57 -33.82
N PHE A 102 8.73 -8.39 -33.42
CA PHE A 102 8.82 -8.01 -32.02
C PHE A 102 7.74 -8.69 -31.20
N ASP A 103 6.57 -8.83 -31.76
CA ASP A 103 5.46 -9.44 -31.08
C ASP A 103 5.76 -10.90 -30.77
N SER A 104 6.41 -11.59 -31.67
CA SER A 104 6.76 -12.97 -31.45
C SER A 104 7.80 -13.11 -30.34
N ALA A 105 8.57 -12.08 -30.09
CA ALA A 105 9.52 -12.09 -29.01
C ALA A 105 8.88 -11.71 -27.70
N GLY A 106 7.79 -11.03 -27.75
CA GLY A 106 7.11 -10.55 -26.57
C GLY A 106 6.18 -11.54 -25.90
#